data_6a6a315cb42b2be19ec1efd1689c0425
#
_entry.id   6a6a315cb42b2be19ec1efd1689c0425
#
_cell.length_a   1.000
_cell.length_b   1.000
_cell.length_c   1.000
_cell.angle_alpha   90.00
_cell.angle_beta   90.00
_cell.angle_gamma   90.00
#
_symmetry.space_group_name_H-M   'P 1'
#
loop_
_entity.id
_entity.type
_entity.pdbx_description
1 polymer ?
#
loop_
_entity_poly.entity_id
_entity_poly.type
_entity_poly.pdbx_seq_one_letter_code
_entity_poly.pdbx_strand_id
1 'polypeptide(L)'
;MTTMTRRELLKASATTGLVLGAPAILSAQSKAPINIGTLCPLTGAGGSYGPDMQRSVVAVVERINKAGGIHGRPVQLFHEDDQTNAEAGVRAARKLIDVNKVVAIVSTWASAVTLAVKPLCVETQVFLIGVSGADAVTQGDHKGYVARTQPNTKLQGSMYAKFVVSKKEWKRVAYLALQTPYARSFGDAFNGIVRAAGATITDDLIYEDKKPSYRSEVTRILATNPDLIMLEGYTPDSVVMAKDIYKAGFKGAILAPSFAVNAKFIEGAGPDVAEGIWNMDRAPLFDSPAYKEFTAAVPRNDTSPYAPQAWDQISIVALALAAGKGEASGTVIKDNLRAVANPPGTVVYSFAEGAKLLGEGKKINYEGASGSCDFDLVGDILSAPFAVQQVRKGKSELVTVINP
;
A
#
# COMPACT_ATOMS: atom_id res chain seq x y z
N MET A 1 61.81 39.08 61.05
CA MET A 1 61.63 38.53 59.72
C MET A 1 61.47 37.03 59.88
N THR A 2 60.24 36.55 59.93
CA THR A 2 59.93 35.16 60.17
C THR A 2 59.67 34.51 58.83
N THR A 3 60.50 33.60 58.38
CA THR A 3 60.40 32.89 57.11
C THR A 3 59.37 31.77 57.22
N MET A 4 58.28 31.86 56.48
CA MET A 4 57.30 30.81 56.34
C MET A 4 57.88 29.57 55.62
N THR A 5 57.71 28.43 56.19
CA THR A 5 58.22 27.17 55.66
C THR A 5 57.31 26.60 54.53
N ARG A 6 57.90 25.88 53.57
CA ARG A 6 57.20 25.27 52.44
C ARG A 6 55.97 24.41 52.83
N ARG A 7 55.88 23.99 54.06
CA ARG A 7 54.82 23.15 54.59
C ARG A 7 53.57 23.97 54.97
N GLU A 8 53.72 25.26 55.25
CA GLU A 8 52.61 26.18 55.53
C GLU A 8 51.96 26.71 54.27
N LEU A 9 52.72 26.83 53.16
CA LEU A 9 52.19 27.20 51.87
C LEU A 9 51.29 26.07 51.26
N LEU A 10 51.56 24.80 51.60
CA LEU A 10 50.78 23.68 51.11
C LEU A 10 49.46 23.47 51.86
N LYS A 11 49.29 24.08 53.02
CA LYS A 11 48.05 23.99 53.80
C LYS A 11 47.03 25.09 53.47
N ALA A 12 47.46 26.16 52.81
CA ALA A 12 46.60 27.30 52.41
C ALA A 12 45.93 27.10 51.04
N SER A 13 46.29 26.04 50.29
CA SER A 13 45.74 25.78 48.93
C SER A 13 44.59 24.74 48.89
N ALA A 14 44.03 24.33 50.04
CA ALA A 14 43.11 23.21 50.10
C ALA A 14 41.63 23.59 50.34
N THR A 15 41.26 24.87 50.15
CA THR A 15 39.85 25.28 50.39
C THR A 15 39.29 26.26 49.38
N THR A 16 39.67 26.11 48.08
CA THR A 16 38.89 26.73 47.01
C THR A 16 38.50 25.60 46.07
N GLY A 17 37.45 24.89 46.43
CA GLY A 17 36.82 23.91 45.56
C GLY A 17 36.22 24.64 44.34
N LEU A 18 36.96 24.70 43.25
CA LEU A 18 36.37 24.91 41.94
C LEU A 18 35.53 23.70 41.63
N VAL A 19 34.23 23.81 41.88
CA VAL A 19 33.23 22.96 41.24
C VAL A 19 33.28 23.34 39.75
N LEU A 20 34.20 22.75 39.01
CA LEU A 20 34.09 22.65 37.54
C LEU A 20 32.86 21.81 37.29
N GLY A 21 31.73 22.50 37.04
CA GLY A 21 30.55 21.88 36.44
C GLY A 21 30.97 21.21 35.16
N ALA A 22 31.30 19.93 35.23
CA ALA A 22 31.35 19.11 34.02
C ALA A 22 29.97 19.29 33.37
N PRO A 23 29.90 19.69 32.10
CA PRO A 23 28.63 19.63 31.41
C PRO A 23 28.20 18.15 31.52
N ALA A 24 27.12 17.89 32.26
CA ALA A 24 26.43 16.65 32.19
C ALA A 24 26.03 16.51 30.70
N ILE A 25 26.87 15.84 29.94
CA ILE A 25 26.45 15.25 28.68
C ILE A 25 25.41 14.25 29.11
N LEU A 26 24.14 14.68 29.22
CA LEU A 26 23.01 13.78 29.11
C LEU A 26 23.19 13.13 27.74
N SER A 27 23.95 12.02 27.69
CA SER A 27 23.78 11.06 26.62
C SER A 27 22.31 10.64 26.76
N ALA A 28 21.45 11.28 25.95
CA ALA A 28 20.12 10.77 25.71
C ALA A 28 20.36 9.34 25.22
N GLN A 29 20.25 8.39 26.15
CA GLN A 29 20.31 6.97 25.83
C GLN A 29 19.19 6.76 24.83
N SER A 30 19.55 6.72 23.53
CA SER A 30 18.56 6.52 22.49
C SER A 30 17.84 5.23 22.82
N LYS A 31 16.56 5.34 23.13
CA LYS A 31 15.74 4.16 23.37
C LYS A 31 15.88 3.24 22.15
N ALA A 32 15.89 1.93 22.37
CA ALA A 32 16.00 0.95 21.31
C ALA A 32 15.00 1.26 20.16
N PRO A 33 15.43 1.15 18.90
CA PRO A 33 14.59 1.50 17.74
C PRO A 33 13.31 0.65 17.70
N ILE A 34 12.33 1.15 16.98
CA ILE A 34 11.13 0.39 16.61
C ILE A 34 11.36 -0.14 15.21
N ASN A 35 11.43 -1.47 15.10
CA ASN A 35 11.70 -2.13 13.83
C ASN A 35 10.42 -2.36 13.04
N ILE A 36 10.37 -1.90 11.80
CA ILE A 36 9.26 -2.11 10.87
C ILE A 36 9.81 -2.69 9.57
N GLY A 37 9.14 -3.72 9.04
CA GLY A 37 9.48 -4.37 7.78
C GLY A 37 8.68 -3.81 6.62
N THR A 38 9.31 -3.59 5.46
CA THR A 38 8.62 -3.49 4.18
C THR A 38 8.76 -4.80 3.43
N LEU A 39 7.67 -5.35 2.98
CA LEU A 39 7.63 -6.53 2.13
C LEU A 39 6.82 -6.18 0.89
N CYS A 40 7.52 -5.93 -0.21
CA CYS A 40 6.88 -5.48 -1.45
C CYS A 40 7.60 -6.06 -2.68
N PRO A 41 6.95 -6.10 -3.85
CA PRO A 41 7.54 -6.65 -5.05
C PRO A 41 8.59 -5.69 -5.62
N LEU A 42 9.86 -5.85 -5.26
CA LEU A 42 10.96 -5.10 -5.88
C LEU A 42 11.34 -5.71 -7.23
N THR A 43 11.06 -7.01 -7.40
CA THR A 43 11.25 -7.77 -8.64
C THR A 43 9.99 -8.60 -8.97
N GLY A 44 10.04 -9.35 -10.08
CA GLY A 44 8.91 -10.14 -10.55
C GLY A 44 7.84 -9.32 -11.28
N ALA A 45 6.64 -9.87 -11.42
CA ALA A 45 5.56 -9.26 -12.22
C ALA A 45 5.07 -7.92 -11.66
N GLY A 46 5.13 -7.72 -10.34
CA GLY A 46 4.81 -6.47 -9.64
C GLY A 46 5.99 -5.53 -9.43
N GLY A 47 7.18 -5.85 -9.95
CA GLY A 47 8.44 -5.13 -9.70
C GLY A 47 8.45 -3.65 -10.13
N SER A 48 7.44 -3.19 -10.85
CA SER A 48 7.28 -1.76 -11.16
C SER A 48 6.65 -0.95 -10.03
N TYR A 49 6.05 -1.59 -9.02
CA TYR A 49 5.32 -0.90 -7.94
C TYR A 49 6.09 -0.82 -6.64
N GLY A 50 6.81 -1.89 -6.29
CA GLY A 50 7.53 -2.00 -5.03
C GLY A 50 8.48 -0.85 -4.73
N PRO A 51 9.33 -0.41 -5.69
CA PRO A 51 10.26 0.70 -5.46
C PRO A 51 9.58 2.01 -5.05
N ASP A 52 8.40 2.34 -5.62
CA ASP A 52 7.65 3.55 -5.26
C ASP A 52 7.02 3.43 -3.88
N MET A 53 6.47 2.26 -3.57
CA MET A 53 5.94 1.97 -2.24
C MET A 53 7.02 2.07 -1.17
N GLN A 54 8.19 1.49 -1.42
CA GLN A 54 9.34 1.56 -0.51
C GLN A 54 9.81 2.99 -0.29
N ARG A 55 9.95 3.80 -1.36
CA ARG A 55 10.32 5.22 -1.25
C ARG A 55 9.33 6.01 -0.40
N SER A 56 8.03 5.73 -0.54
CA SER A 56 6.99 6.38 0.26
C SER A 56 7.13 6.06 1.75
N VAL A 57 7.38 4.80 2.09
CA VAL A 57 7.61 4.38 3.49
C VAL A 57 8.86 5.04 4.06
N VAL A 58 9.96 5.07 3.31
CA VAL A 58 11.23 5.73 3.72
C VAL A 58 10.99 7.22 3.99
N ALA A 59 10.30 7.92 3.08
CA ALA A 59 10.05 9.36 3.21
C ALA A 59 9.21 9.71 4.46
N VAL A 60 8.25 8.86 4.84
CA VAL A 60 7.48 9.04 6.09
C VAL A 60 8.35 8.77 7.30
N VAL A 61 9.13 7.68 7.31
CA VAL A 61 9.98 7.32 8.46
C VAL A 61 11.06 8.37 8.72
N GLU A 62 11.64 8.96 7.68
CA GLU A 62 12.57 10.09 7.82
C GLU A 62 11.90 11.26 8.55
N ARG A 63 10.65 11.59 8.22
CA ARG A 63 9.87 12.64 8.90
C ARG A 63 9.57 12.29 10.34
N ILE A 64 9.17 11.06 10.61
CA ILE A 64 8.92 10.55 11.98
C ILE A 64 10.20 10.71 12.81
N ASN A 65 11.33 10.25 12.29
CA ASN A 65 12.60 10.29 12.99
C ASN A 65 13.11 11.73 13.19
N LYS A 66 12.92 12.60 12.20
CA LYS A 66 13.21 14.04 12.32
C LYS A 66 12.35 14.74 13.38
N ALA A 67 11.11 14.28 13.56
CA ALA A 67 10.21 14.77 14.60
C ALA A 67 10.52 14.21 16.01
N GLY A 68 11.57 13.40 16.18
CA GLY A 68 11.99 12.81 17.45
C GLY A 68 11.55 11.37 17.65
N GLY A 69 11.02 10.71 16.61
CA GLY A 69 10.57 9.32 16.64
C GLY A 69 9.24 9.14 17.35
N ILE A 70 8.92 7.90 17.68
CA ILE A 70 7.71 7.51 18.41
C ILE A 70 8.08 7.33 19.89
N HIS A 71 7.54 8.14 20.77
CA HIS A 71 7.91 8.17 22.21
C HIS A 71 9.44 8.31 22.43
N GLY A 72 10.14 9.07 21.57
CA GLY A 72 11.60 9.25 21.62
C GLY A 72 12.40 8.04 21.14
N ARG A 73 11.77 7.10 20.43
CA ARG A 73 12.39 5.94 19.80
C ARG A 73 12.43 6.14 18.29
N PRO A 74 13.58 6.01 17.63
CA PRO A 74 13.63 6.06 16.17
C PRO A 74 12.95 4.83 15.56
N VAL A 75 12.36 5.00 14.39
CA VAL A 75 11.89 3.89 13.55
C VAL A 75 13.04 3.43 12.67
N GLN A 76 13.29 2.13 12.66
CA GLN A 76 14.25 1.46 11.78
C GLN A 76 13.53 0.59 10.78
N LEU A 77 13.84 0.77 9.49
CA LEU A 77 13.25 -0.01 8.41
C LEU A 77 14.13 -1.19 8.01
N PHE A 78 13.47 -2.30 7.70
CA PHE A 78 14.05 -3.48 7.06
C PHE A 78 13.27 -3.78 5.79
N HIS A 79 13.98 -3.92 4.67
CA HIS A 79 13.39 -4.05 3.36
C HIS A 79 13.60 -5.45 2.81
N GLU A 80 12.54 -6.08 2.33
CA GLU A 80 12.58 -7.40 1.69
C GLU A 80 11.77 -7.40 0.39
N ASP A 81 12.26 -8.18 -0.57
CA ASP A 81 11.61 -8.41 -1.87
C ASP A 81 10.78 -9.69 -1.82
N ASP A 82 9.49 -9.60 -2.11
CA ASP A 82 8.62 -10.77 -2.23
C ASP A 82 8.64 -11.39 -3.63
N GLN A 83 9.30 -10.76 -4.61
CA GLN A 83 9.42 -11.22 -6.00
C GLN A 83 8.06 -11.50 -6.69
N THR A 84 6.96 -10.96 -6.15
CA THR A 84 5.59 -11.31 -6.55
C THR A 84 5.32 -12.83 -6.43
N ASN A 85 5.99 -13.49 -5.49
CA ASN A 85 5.95 -14.95 -5.30
C ASN A 85 5.66 -15.30 -3.83
N ALA A 86 4.68 -16.16 -3.60
CA ALA A 86 4.22 -16.51 -2.26
C ALA A 86 5.33 -17.17 -1.39
N GLU A 87 6.13 -18.08 -1.97
CA GLU A 87 7.20 -18.76 -1.23
C GLU A 87 8.35 -17.80 -0.89
N ALA A 88 8.75 -16.93 -1.83
CA ALA A 88 9.72 -15.88 -1.58
C ALA A 88 9.23 -14.92 -0.49
N GLY A 89 7.96 -14.51 -0.54
CA GLY A 89 7.32 -13.68 0.46
C GLY A 89 7.34 -14.31 1.86
N VAL A 90 7.04 -15.60 1.98
CA VAL A 90 7.13 -16.32 3.27
C VAL A 90 8.55 -16.35 3.83
N ARG A 91 9.56 -16.62 2.98
CA ARG A 91 10.97 -16.59 3.43
C ARG A 91 11.39 -15.19 3.90
N ALA A 92 11.01 -14.17 3.15
CA ALA A 92 11.30 -12.78 3.46
C ALA A 92 10.58 -12.33 4.76
N ALA A 93 9.31 -12.70 4.94
CA ALA A 93 8.55 -12.41 6.15
C ALA A 93 9.18 -13.08 7.39
N ARG A 94 9.62 -14.34 7.29
CA ARG A 94 10.35 -15.00 8.39
C ARG A 94 11.61 -14.24 8.76
N LYS A 95 12.39 -13.76 7.81
CA LYS A 95 13.58 -12.95 8.09
C LYS A 95 13.22 -11.66 8.83
N LEU A 96 12.18 -10.95 8.38
CA LEU A 96 11.69 -9.74 9.05
C LEU A 96 11.25 -10.04 10.49
N ILE A 97 10.51 -11.13 10.72
CA ILE A 97 9.96 -11.51 12.01
C ILE A 97 11.04 -12.08 12.94
N ASP A 98 11.76 -13.10 12.47
CA ASP A 98 12.63 -13.92 13.33
C ASP A 98 14.00 -13.27 13.56
N VAL A 99 14.54 -12.57 12.57
CA VAL A 99 15.88 -11.96 12.62
C VAL A 99 15.77 -10.47 12.96
N ASN A 100 14.96 -9.72 12.21
CA ASN A 100 14.86 -8.27 12.36
C ASN A 100 13.91 -7.84 13.48
N LYS A 101 13.11 -8.78 14.03
CA LYS A 101 12.18 -8.53 15.16
C LYS A 101 11.26 -7.33 14.90
N VAL A 102 10.69 -7.28 13.70
CA VAL A 102 9.76 -6.20 13.33
C VAL A 102 8.43 -6.33 14.06
N VAL A 103 7.82 -5.21 14.41
CA VAL A 103 6.49 -5.16 15.05
C VAL A 103 5.36 -5.08 14.02
N ALA A 104 5.70 -4.68 12.80
CA ALA A 104 4.77 -4.63 11.67
C ALA A 104 5.48 -4.96 10.36
N ILE A 105 4.73 -5.53 9.42
CA ILE A 105 5.09 -5.67 8.00
C ILE A 105 4.11 -4.80 7.20
N VAL A 106 4.64 -3.89 6.39
CA VAL A 106 3.85 -3.00 5.54
C VAL A 106 4.12 -3.27 4.07
N SER A 107 3.23 -2.82 3.20
CA SER A 107 3.39 -2.76 1.73
C SER A 107 3.31 -4.10 0.98
N THR A 108 2.69 -5.15 1.54
CA THR A 108 2.40 -6.35 0.72
C THR A 108 1.41 -6.01 -0.40
N TRP A 109 1.72 -6.46 -1.63
CA TRP A 109 0.96 -6.09 -2.81
C TRP A 109 0.19 -7.26 -3.43
N ALA A 110 0.86 -8.34 -3.81
CA ALA A 110 0.18 -9.49 -4.41
C ALA A 110 -0.65 -10.25 -3.38
N SER A 111 -1.93 -10.51 -3.66
CA SER A 111 -2.81 -11.21 -2.73
C SER A 111 -2.30 -12.62 -2.38
N ALA A 112 -1.67 -13.33 -3.33
CA ALA A 112 -1.06 -14.63 -3.07
C ALA A 112 0.06 -14.55 -2.01
N VAL A 113 0.88 -13.49 -2.05
CA VAL A 113 1.93 -13.24 -1.06
C VAL A 113 1.33 -12.94 0.30
N THR A 114 0.38 -11.99 0.35
CA THR A 114 -0.25 -11.57 1.61
C THR A 114 -0.97 -12.73 2.29
N LEU A 115 -1.69 -13.56 1.54
CA LEU A 115 -2.36 -14.76 2.06
C LEU A 115 -1.40 -15.79 2.61
N ALA A 116 -0.22 -15.96 2.00
CA ALA A 116 0.81 -16.88 2.46
C ALA A 116 1.54 -16.37 3.71
N VAL A 117 1.72 -15.06 3.84
CA VAL A 117 2.42 -14.39 4.97
C VAL A 117 1.49 -14.18 6.16
N LYS A 118 0.19 -13.97 5.94
CA LYS A 118 -0.82 -13.70 6.96
C LYS A 118 -0.77 -14.66 8.17
N PRO A 119 -0.73 -16.00 8.01
CA PRO A 119 -0.67 -16.92 9.16
C PRO A 119 0.53 -16.67 10.06
N LEU A 120 1.71 -16.39 9.50
CA LEU A 120 2.92 -16.09 10.26
C LEU A 120 2.74 -14.82 11.09
N CYS A 121 2.20 -13.77 10.51
CA CYS A 121 1.97 -12.50 11.21
C CYS A 121 0.96 -12.66 12.35
N VAL A 122 -0.12 -13.41 12.13
CA VAL A 122 -1.13 -13.68 13.17
C VAL A 122 -0.56 -14.51 14.32
N GLU A 123 0.21 -15.55 14.01
CA GLU A 123 0.84 -16.43 15.00
C GLU A 123 1.87 -15.67 15.87
N THR A 124 2.69 -14.83 15.24
CA THR A 124 3.76 -14.08 15.90
C THR A 124 3.32 -12.71 16.42
N GLN A 125 2.04 -12.36 16.26
CA GLN A 125 1.46 -11.07 16.65
C GLN A 125 2.17 -9.85 16.00
N VAL A 126 2.70 -10.02 14.80
CA VAL A 126 3.22 -8.95 13.97
C VAL A 126 2.06 -8.37 13.14
N PHE A 127 1.91 -7.05 13.15
CA PHE A 127 0.83 -6.41 12.39
C PHE A 127 1.14 -6.39 10.89
N LEU A 128 0.19 -6.82 10.08
CA LEU A 128 0.32 -6.89 8.62
C LEU A 128 -0.63 -5.89 7.96
N ILE A 129 -0.09 -4.93 7.21
CA ILE A 129 -0.91 -4.00 6.44
C ILE A 129 -0.38 -3.87 5.01
N GLY A 130 -1.26 -4.02 4.03
CA GLY A 130 -0.87 -4.05 2.62
C GLY A 130 -1.88 -3.38 1.69
N VAL A 131 -1.66 -3.57 0.39
CA VAL A 131 -2.56 -3.12 -0.70
C VAL A 131 -3.19 -4.30 -1.44
N SER A 132 -3.20 -5.47 -0.85
CA SER A 132 -3.75 -6.68 -1.46
C SER A 132 -5.28 -6.67 -1.47
N GLY A 133 -5.87 -6.86 -2.65
CA GLY A 133 -7.32 -6.67 -2.83
C GLY A 133 -8.19 -7.88 -2.54
N ALA A 134 -7.71 -9.15 -2.66
CA ALA A 134 -8.57 -10.33 -2.50
C ALA A 134 -9.32 -10.33 -1.17
N ASP A 135 -10.60 -10.65 -1.16
CA ASP A 135 -11.44 -10.62 0.05
C ASP A 135 -10.92 -11.54 1.14
N ALA A 136 -10.33 -12.68 0.80
CA ALA A 136 -9.74 -13.63 1.74
C ALA A 136 -8.59 -13.03 2.60
N VAL A 137 -8.01 -11.88 2.23
CA VAL A 137 -6.93 -11.23 3.00
C VAL A 137 -7.41 -10.87 4.40
N THR A 138 -8.59 -10.30 4.52
CA THR A 138 -9.21 -9.87 5.79
C THR A 138 -10.30 -10.81 6.28
N GLN A 139 -10.63 -11.87 5.52
CA GLN A 139 -11.55 -12.89 5.97
C GLN A 139 -10.89 -13.91 6.90
N GLY A 140 -11.73 -14.61 7.69
CA GLY A 140 -11.30 -15.59 8.68
C GLY A 140 -10.76 -14.95 9.97
N ASP A 141 -10.34 -15.80 10.91
CA ASP A 141 -9.84 -15.33 12.21
C ASP A 141 -8.37 -14.89 12.13
N HIS A 142 -8.15 -13.62 11.80
CA HIS A 142 -6.83 -13.01 11.83
C HIS A 142 -6.59 -12.19 13.12
N LYS A 143 -7.47 -12.29 14.09
CA LYS A 143 -7.36 -11.68 15.44
C LYS A 143 -7.09 -10.17 15.43
N GLY A 144 -7.44 -9.48 14.34
CA GLY A 144 -7.21 -8.05 14.13
C GLY A 144 -5.78 -7.66 13.70
N TYR A 145 -4.88 -8.63 13.47
CA TYR A 145 -3.49 -8.34 13.04
C TYR A 145 -3.33 -8.05 11.55
N VAL A 146 -4.41 -7.98 10.78
CA VAL A 146 -4.38 -7.74 9.33
C VAL A 146 -5.28 -6.57 8.97
N ALA A 147 -4.77 -5.65 8.15
CA ALA A 147 -5.54 -4.57 7.55
C ALA A 147 -5.05 -4.27 6.13
N ARG A 148 -5.79 -3.46 5.39
CA ARG A 148 -5.39 -2.98 4.06
C ARG A 148 -5.88 -1.58 3.77
N THR A 149 -5.07 -0.83 3.02
CA THR A 149 -5.43 0.50 2.52
C THR A 149 -6.01 0.45 1.10
N GLN A 150 -5.99 -0.71 0.43
CA GLN A 150 -6.67 -0.93 -0.85
C GLN A 150 -8.10 -1.44 -0.60
N PRO A 151 -9.11 -0.98 -1.35
CA PRO A 151 -10.43 -1.59 -1.34
C PRO A 151 -10.38 -3.10 -1.55
N ASN A 152 -11.26 -3.85 -0.90
CA ASN A 152 -11.42 -5.27 -1.18
C ASN A 152 -12.00 -5.49 -2.58
N THR A 153 -11.89 -6.72 -3.10
CA THR A 153 -12.36 -7.02 -4.46
C THR A 153 -13.87 -6.88 -4.61
N LYS A 154 -14.64 -7.03 -3.53
CA LYS A 154 -16.09 -6.79 -3.54
C LYS A 154 -16.39 -5.31 -3.84
N LEU A 155 -15.72 -4.37 -3.16
CA LEU A 155 -15.87 -2.94 -3.43
C LEU A 155 -15.32 -2.58 -4.81
N GLN A 156 -14.12 -3.07 -5.17
CA GLN A 156 -13.52 -2.84 -6.49
C GLN A 156 -14.43 -3.35 -7.61
N GLY A 157 -14.87 -4.62 -7.54
CA GLY A 157 -15.76 -5.23 -8.52
C GLY A 157 -17.06 -4.45 -8.70
N SER A 158 -17.62 -3.90 -7.59
CA SER A 158 -18.81 -3.07 -7.68
C SER A 158 -18.56 -1.74 -8.41
N MET A 159 -17.41 -1.10 -8.18
CA MET A 159 -17.07 0.17 -8.84
C MET A 159 -16.81 -0.02 -10.34
N TYR A 160 -16.10 -1.10 -10.71
CA TYR A 160 -15.91 -1.45 -12.11
C TYR A 160 -17.21 -1.81 -12.80
N ALA A 161 -18.05 -2.63 -12.15
CA ALA A 161 -19.37 -2.97 -12.69
C ALA A 161 -20.26 -1.74 -12.86
N LYS A 162 -20.27 -0.80 -11.89
CA LYS A 162 -20.97 0.49 -11.98
C LYS A 162 -20.54 1.27 -13.23
N PHE A 163 -19.24 1.31 -13.51
CA PHE A 163 -18.73 1.94 -14.74
C PHE A 163 -19.17 1.20 -16.00
N VAL A 164 -19.02 -0.12 -16.06
CA VAL A 164 -19.41 -0.94 -17.21
C VAL A 164 -20.89 -0.77 -17.53
N VAL A 165 -21.76 -0.88 -16.50
CA VAL A 165 -23.22 -0.76 -16.66
C VAL A 165 -23.62 0.67 -17.10
N SER A 166 -22.85 1.70 -16.75
CA SER A 166 -23.12 3.07 -17.22
C SER A 166 -22.94 3.22 -18.74
N LYS A 167 -22.21 2.29 -19.37
CA LYS A 167 -21.98 2.25 -20.81
C LYS A 167 -23.02 1.38 -21.49
N LYS A 168 -24.03 2.01 -22.06
CA LYS A 168 -25.21 1.31 -22.65
C LYS A 168 -24.86 0.34 -23.78
N GLU A 169 -23.72 0.57 -24.43
CA GLU A 169 -23.17 -0.25 -25.51
C GLU A 169 -22.47 -1.52 -25.04
N TRP A 170 -22.08 -1.62 -23.75
CA TRP A 170 -21.34 -2.78 -23.22
C TRP A 170 -22.27 -3.81 -22.56
N LYS A 171 -22.95 -4.56 -23.38
CA LYS A 171 -23.92 -5.56 -22.92
C LYS A 171 -23.39 -6.99 -22.87
N ARG A 172 -22.32 -7.26 -23.59
CA ARG A 172 -21.69 -8.57 -23.74
C ARG A 172 -20.25 -8.46 -23.22
N VAL A 173 -20.02 -8.93 -22.03
CA VAL A 173 -18.73 -8.76 -21.32
C VAL A 173 -18.05 -10.13 -21.24
N ALA A 174 -16.82 -10.21 -21.75
CA ALA A 174 -15.94 -11.35 -21.49
C ALA A 174 -14.96 -11.00 -20.37
N TYR A 175 -14.86 -11.87 -19.37
CA TYR A 175 -13.89 -11.78 -18.31
C TYR A 175 -12.68 -12.66 -18.63
N LEU A 176 -11.49 -12.07 -18.74
CA LEU A 176 -10.25 -12.73 -19.13
C LEU A 176 -9.20 -12.43 -18.07
N ALA A 177 -8.86 -13.39 -17.23
CA ALA A 177 -8.13 -13.12 -15.99
C ALA A 177 -7.00 -14.10 -15.72
N LEU A 178 -5.90 -13.57 -15.19
CA LEU A 178 -4.78 -14.34 -14.70
C LEU A 178 -5.19 -15.20 -13.48
N GLN A 179 -4.67 -16.41 -13.39
CA GLN A 179 -4.93 -17.30 -12.26
C GLN A 179 -4.29 -16.81 -10.97
N THR A 180 -4.99 -15.89 -10.28
CA THR A 180 -4.60 -15.35 -8.97
C THR A 180 -5.78 -15.34 -8.01
N PRO A 181 -5.54 -15.36 -6.68
CA PRO A 181 -6.60 -15.17 -5.69
C PRO A 181 -7.35 -13.84 -5.86
N TYR A 182 -6.64 -12.78 -6.27
CA TYR A 182 -7.26 -11.48 -6.55
C TYR A 182 -8.24 -11.53 -7.72
N ALA A 183 -7.78 -12.01 -8.89
CA ALA A 183 -8.58 -12.04 -10.10
C ALA A 183 -9.85 -12.90 -9.95
N ARG A 184 -9.75 -14.02 -9.24
CA ARG A 184 -10.92 -14.87 -8.95
C ARG A 184 -11.92 -14.15 -8.05
N SER A 185 -11.46 -13.56 -6.94
CA SER A 185 -12.31 -12.83 -5.99
C SER A 185 -12.95 -11.59 -6.64
N PHE A 186 -12.19 -10.86 -7.48
CA PHE A 186 -12.70 -9.72 -8.26
C PHE A 186 -13.74 -10.17 -9.29
N GLY A 187 -13.46 -11.25 -10.04
CA GLY A 187 -14.35 -11.78 -11.06
C GLY A 187 -15.70 -12.21 -10.48
N ASP A 188 -15.71 -12.87 -9.32
CA ASP A 188 -16.94 -13.27 -8.63
C ASP A 188 -17.83 -12.05 -8.32
N ALA A 189 -17.25 -10.98 -7.77
CA ALA A 189 -17.96 -9.75 -7.45
C ALA A 189 -18.40 -8.98 -8.70
N PHE A 190 -17.49 -8.75 -9.65
CA PHE A 190 -17.74 -8.00 -10.88
C PHE A 190 -18.79 -8.69 -11.76
N ASN A 191 -18.58 -9.97 -12.10
CA ASN A 191 -19.47 -10.74 -12.96
C ASN A 191 -20.88 -10.86 -12.36
N GLY A 192 -20.97 -11.03 -11.04
CA GLY A 192 -22.27 -11.10 -10.35
C GLY A 192 -23.08 -9.83 -10.52
N ILE A 193 -22.47 -8.66 -10.34
CA ILE A 193 -23.15 -7.36 -10.46
C ILE A 193 -23.49 -7.04 -11.92
N VAL A 194 -22.58 -7.32 -12.86
CA VAL A 194 -22.80 -7.13 -14.31
C VAL A 194 -24.00 -7.95 -14.79
N ARG A 195 -24.09 -9.22 -14.36
CA ARG A 195 -25.26 -10.08 -14.67
C ARG A 195 -26.55 -9.55 -14.05
N ALA A 196 -26.51 -9.14 -12.78
CA ALA A 196 -27.67 -8.60 -12.08
C ALA A 196 -28.19 -7.31 -12.73
N ALA A 197 -27.32 -6.54 -13.39
CA ALA A 197 -27.68 -5.34 -14.15
C ALA A 197 -28.20 -5.63 -15.58
N GLY A 198 -28.34 -6.91 -15.97
CA GLY A 198 -28.89 -7.31 -17.27
C GLY A 198 -27.89 -7.42 -18.40
N ALA A 199 -26.59 -7.29 -18.14
CA ALA A 199 -25.55 -7.59 -19.13
C ALA A 199 -25.16 -9.08 -19.09
N THR A 200 -24.65 -9.58 -20.22
CA THR A 200 -24.27 -11.00 -20.36
C THR A 200 -22.78 -11.15 -20.13
N ILE A 201 -22.37 -11.99 -19.21
CA ILE A 201 -20.98 -12.50 -19.15
C ILE A 201 -20.86 -13.61 -20.19
N THR A 202 -20.18 -13.32 -21.30
CA THR A 202 -20.10 -14.20 -22.46
C THR A 202 -19.07 -15.32 -22.29
N ASP A 203 -18.01 -15.07 -21.55
CA ASP A 203 -17.03 -16.06 -21.10
C ASP A 203 -16.38 -15.57 -19.80
N ASP A 204 -15.91 -16.50 -18.99
CA ASP A 204 -15.18 -16.30 -17.75
C ASP A 204 -13.93 -17.19 -17.80
N LEU A 205 -12.88 -16.67 -18.44
CA LEU A 205 -11.68 -17.43 -18.76
C LEU A 205 -10.53 -17.06 -17.85
N ILE A 206 -10.05 -18.03 -17.08
CA ILE A 206 -8.84 -17.90 -16.27
C ILE A 206 -7.66 -18.48 -17.06
N TYR A 207 -6.59 -17.71 -17.21
CA TYR A 207 -5.37 -18.10 -17.92
C TYR A 207 -4.16 -18.20 -16.98
N GLU A 208 -3.14 -18.94 -17.41
CA GLU A 208 -1.84 -19.05 -16.73
C GLU A 208 -0.86 -18.01 -17.25
N ASP A 209 0.04 -17.52 -16.38
CA ASP A 209 1.07 -16.54 -16.73
C ASP A 209 2.20 -17.09 -17.63
N LYS A 210 3.08 -16.20 -18.06
CA LYS A 210 4.37 -16.50 -18.74
C LYS A 210 4.26 -17.25 -20.07
N LYS A 211 3.13 -17.15 -20.74
CA LYS A 211 2.98 -17.67 -22.09
C LYS A 211 3.58 -16.70 -23.12
N PRO A 212 4.25 -17.21 -24.18
CA PRO A 212 4.74 -16.37 -25.26
C PRO A 212 3.62 -15.84 -26.17
N SER A 213 2.42 -16.41 -26.08
CA SER A 213 1.22 -16.00 -26.81
C SER A 213 -0.03 -16.53 -26.13
N TYR A 214 -1.10 -15.77 -26.23
CA TYR A 214 -2.44 -16.07 -25.71
C TYR A 214 -3.48 -16.19 -26.84
N ARG A 215 -3.07 -16.54 -28.06
CA ARG A 215 -3.98 -16.63 -29.22
C ARG A 215 -5.12 -17.60 -29.01
N SER A 216 -4.91 -18.72 -28.33
CA SER A 216 -5.96 -19.69 -28.02
C SER A 216 -7.05 -19.08 -27.12
N GLU A 217 -6.64 -18.40 -26.08
CA GLU A 217 -7.52 -17.68 -25.14
C GLU A 217 -8.27 -16.55 -25.87
N VAL A 218 -7.55 -15.77 -26.67
CA VAL A 218 -8.13 -14.69 -27.48
C VAL A 218 -9.14 -15.24 -28.48
N THR A 219 -8.82 -16.29 -29.23
CA THR A 219 -9.74 -16.91 -30.19
C THR A 219 -11.01 -17.38 -29.50
N ARG A 220 -10.88 -18.02 -28.33
CA ARG A 220 -12.04 -18.49 -27.55
C ARG A 220 -12.93 -17.32 -27.11
N ILE A 221 -12.34 -16.29 -26.52
CA ILE A 221 -13.07 -15.10 -26.06
C ILE A 221 -13.78 -14.41 -27.21
N LEU A 222 -13.10 -14.17 -28.32
CA LEU A 222 -13.66 -13.44 -29.47
C LEU A 222 -14.77 -14.22 -30.18
N ALA A 223 -14.76 -15.54 -30.14
CA ALA A 223 -15.85 -16.38 -30.67
C ALA A 223 -17.19 -16.13 -29.95
N THR A 224 -17.15 -15.55 -28.75
CA THR A 224 -18.36 -15.17 -27.99
C THR A 224 -18.92 -13.81 -28.37
N ASN A 225 -18.29 -13.08 -29.28
CA ASN A 225 -18.66 -11.72 -29.73
C ASN A 225 -18.90 -10.76 -28.58
N PRO A 226 -17.88 -10.45 -27.73
CA PRO A 226 -18.01 -9.50 -26.62
C PRO A 226 -18.00 -8.06 -27.14
N ASP A 227 -18.70 -7.16 -26.43
CA ASP A 227 -18.59 -5.70 -26.60
C ASP A 227 -17.42 -5.16 -25.79
N LEU A 228 -17.13 -5.83 -24.67
CA LEU A 228 -16.09 -5.48 -23.72
C LEU A 228 -15.31 -6.73 -23.29
N ILE A 229 -13.98 -6.62 -23.27
CA ILE A 229 -13.11 -7.55 -22.56
C ILE A 229 -12.66 -6.88 -21.26
N MET A 230 -13.03 -7.47 -20.10
CA MET A 230 -12.42 -7.13 -18.82
C MET A 230 -11.14 -7.95 -18.69
N LEU A 231 -9.99 -7.28 -18.85
CA LEU A 231 -8.67 -7.91 -18.86
C LEU A 231 -8.02 -7.74 -17.47
N GLU A 232 -7.97 -8.82 -16.71
CA GLU A 232 -7.40 -8.87 -15.37
C GLU A 232 -6.08 -9.66 -15.39
N GLY A 233 -4.95 -8.97 -15.28
CA GLY A 233 -3.63 -9.59 -15.34
C GLY A 233 -2.51 -8.67 -14.91
N TYR A 234 -1.30 -9.17 -14.79
CA TYR A 234 -0.15 -8.32 -14.55
C TYR A 234 0.37 -7.71 -15.85
N THR A 235 1.13 -6.62 -15.75
CA THR A 235 1.64 -5.89 -16.93
C THR A 235 2.33 -6.79 -17.97
N PRO A 236 3.23 -7.74 -17.63
CA PRO A 236 3.91 -8.55 -18.63
C PRO A 236 2.94 -9.39 -19.49
N ASP A 237 1.98 -10.05 -18.85
CA ASP A 237 1.01 -10.91 -19.53
C ASP A 237 0.00 -10.08 -20.30
N SER A 238 -0.44 -8.96 -19.72
CA SER A 238 -1.38 -8.03 -20.37
C SER A 238 -0.81 -7.43 -21.66
N VAL A 239 0.49 -7.17 -21.73
CA VAL A 239 1.16 -6.73 -22.96
C VAL A 239 1.03 -7.77 -24.08
N VAL A 240 1.31 -9.03 -23.78
CA VAL A 240 1.21 -10.14 -24.76
C VAL A 240 -0.24 -10.33 -25.18
N MET A 241 -1.15 -10.36 -24.21
CA MET A 241 -2.59 -10.52 -24.42
C MET A 241 -3.17 -9.42 -25.32
N ALA A 242 -2.86 -8.15 -25.01
CA ALA A 242 -3.34 -7.02 -25.80
C ALA A 242 -2.83 -7.04 -27.24
N LYS A 243 -1.56 -7.44 -27.46
CA LYS A 243 -1.01 -7.64 -28.80
C LYS A 243 -1.74 -8.74 -29.58
N ASP A 244 -2.09 -9.85 -28.95
CA ASP A 244 -2.82 -10.93 -29.58
C ASP A 244 -4.28 -10.53 -29.85
N ILE A 245 -4.95 -9.78 -28.96
CA ILE A 245 -6.29 -9.20 -29.18
C ILE A 245 -6.26 -8.20 -30.35
N TYR A 246 -5.27 -7.31 -30.38
CA TYR A 246 -5.11 -6.34 -31.47
C TYR A 246 -4.91 -7.01 -32.83
N LYS A 247 -4.03 -8.03 -32.90
CA LYS A 247 -3.77 -8.81 -34.13
C LYS A 247 -5.01 -9.57 -34.61
N ALA A 248 -5.86 -10.01 -33.67
CA ALA A 248 -7.13 -10.66 -33.98
C ALA A 248 -8.21 -9.69 -34.51
N GLY A 249 -7.92 -8.38 -34.53
CA GLY A 249 -8.79 -7.36 -35.12
C GLY A 249 -9.99 -6.99 -34.23
N PHE A 250 -9.96 -7.26 -32.93
CA PHE A 250 -11.04 -6.88 -32.03
C PHE A 250 -11.29 -5.37 -32.05
N LYS A 251 -12.58 -4.98 -32.14
CA LYS A 251 -13.03 -3.58 -32.23
C LYS A 251 -13.84 -3.13 -31.02
N GLY A 252 -14.15 -4.03 -30.09
CA GLY A 252 -14.79 -3.71 -28.83
C GLY A 252 -13.85 -3.01 -27.85
N ALA A 253 -14.36 -2.73 -26.65
CA ALA A 253 -13.59 -2.09 -25.61
C ALA A 253 -12.75 -3.10 -24.80
N ILE A 254 -11.63 -2.62 -24.27
CA ILE A 254 -10.85 -3.33 -23.25
C ILE A 254 -10.85 -2.45 -22.00
N LEU A 255 -11.18 -3.03 -20.86
CA LEU A 255 -11.08 -2.42 -19.53
C LEU A 255 -10.15 -3.27 -18.67
N ALA A 256 -9.25 -2.64 -17.96
CA ALA A 256 -8.29 -3.33 -17.10
C ALA A 256 -8.02 -2.55 -15.81
N PRO A 257 -7.47 -3.16 -14.76
CA PRO A 257 -6.89 -2.41 -13.65
C PRO A 257 -5.65 -1.62 -14.08
N SER A 258 -5.34 -0.54 -13.38
CA SER A 258 -4.15 0.28 -13.68
C SER A 258 -2.84 -0.50 -13.52
N PHE A 259 -2.80 -1.55 -12.68
CA PHE A 259 -1.63 -2.40 -12.55
C PHE A 259 -1.43 -3.36 -13.74
N ALA A 260 -2.43 -3.57 -14.56
CA ALA A 260 -2.32 -4.28 -15.83
C ALA A 260 -1.94 -3.32 -16.97
N VAL A 261 -2.58 -2.13 -16.98
CA VAL A 261 -2.43 -1.12 -18.04
C VAL A 261 -1.90 0.19 -17.43
N ASN A 262 -0.59 0.35 -17.49
CA ASN A 262 0.20 1.48 -16.98
C ASN A 262 1.21 1.94 -18.03
N ALA A 263 2.12 2.87 -17.69
CA ALA A 263 3.13 3.38 -18.61
C ALA A 263 4.03 2.27 -19.19
N LYS A 264 4.44 1.28 -18.38
CA LYS A 264 5.23 0.13 -18.86
C LYS A 264 4.44 -0.76 -19.81
N PHE A 265 3.13 -0.90 -19.59
CA PHE A 265 2.25 -1.58 -20.53
C PHE A 265 2.24 -0.84 -21.86
N ILE A 266 2.04 0.48 -21.85
CA ILE A 266 1.99 1.30 -23.08
C ILE A 266 3.32 1.21 -23.83
N GLU A 267 4.45 1.31 -23.12
CA GLU A 267 5.79 1.13 -23.70
C GLU A 267 5.95 -0.27 -24.32
N GLY A 268 5.59 -1.33 -23.59
CA GLY A 268 5.73 -2.72 -24.01
C GLY A 268 4.78 -3.15 -25.12
N ALA A 269 3.53 -2.68 -25.09
CA ALA A 269 2.52 -3.01 -26.09
C ALA A 269 2.70 -2.20 -27.38
N GLY A 270 3.14 -0.95 -27.26
CA GLY A 270 3.18 0.06 -28.29
C GLY A 270 1.91 0.92 -28.32
N PRO A 271 2.03 2.18 -28.80
CA PRO A 271 0.94 3.15 -28.73
C PRO A 271 -0.33 2.68 -29.48
N ASP A 272 -0.18 2.05 -30.66
CA ASP A 272 -1.32 1.60 -31.45
C ASP A 272 -2.13 0.49 -30.78
N VAL A 273 -1.44 -0.43 -30.08
CA VAL A 273 -2.08 -1.52 -29.35
C VAL A 273 -2.75 -1.01 -28.07
N ALA A 274 -2.15 -0.03 -27.43
CA ALA A 274 -2.63 0.53 -26.17
C ALA A 274 -3.76 1.56 -26.36
N GLU A 275 -3.90 2.16 -27.54
CA GLU A 275 -4.86 3.24 -27.80
C GLU A 275 -6.29 2.82 -27.51
N GLY A 276 -7.01 3.65 -26.78
CA GLY A 276 -8.42 3.43 -26.43
C GLY A 276 -8.67 2.46 -25.27
N ILE A 277 -7.65 1.75 -24.76
CA ILE A 277 -7.82 0.85 -23.61
C ILE A 277 -8.16 1.67 -22.36
N TRP A 278 -9.18 1.23 -21.63
CA TRP A 278 -9.59 1.81 -20.37
C TRP A 278 -8.84 1.18 -19.20
N ASN A 279 -8.48 1.99 -18.21
CA ASN A 279 -8.01 1.47 -16.95
C ASN A 279 -8.66 2.18 -15.76
N MET A 280 -8.75 1.46 -14.64
CA MET A 280 -9.32 1.97 -13.41
C MET A 280 -8.48 1.57 -12.21
N ASP A 281 -8.47 2.44 -11.19
CA ASP A 281 -7.96 2.12 -9.85
C ASP A 281 -8.47 3.13 -8.83
N ARG A 282 -8.23 2.84 -7.54
CA ARG A 282 -8.48 3.79 -6.46
C ARG A 282 -7.86 5.15 -6.79
N ALA A 283 -8.64 6.19 -6.68
CA ALA A 283 -8.17 7.57 -6.84
C ALA A 283 -7.70 8.13 -5.50
N PRO A 284 -6.55 8.81 -5.44
CA PRO A 284 -6.20 9.62 -4.30
C PRO A 284 -7.07 10.89 -4.26
N LEU A 285 -7.17 11.53 -3.10
CA LEU A 285 -7.77 12.85 -2.98
C LEU A 285 -6.75 13.92 -3.37
N PHE A 286 -6.62 14.20 -4.67
CA PHE A 286 -5.58 15.04 -5.28
C PHE A 286 -5.39 16.41 -4.61
N ASP A 287 -6.46 17.00 -4.06
CA ASP A 287 -6.43 18.32 -3.42
C ASP A 287 -6.20 18.26 -1.91
N SER A 288 -6.15 17.06 -1.31
CA SER A 288 -5.97 16.91 0.13
C SER A 288 -4.57 17.39 0.58
N PRO A 289 -4.45 17.93 1.81
CA PRO A 289 -3.15 18.28 2.39
C PRO A 289 -2.18 17.08 2.43
N ALA A 290 -2.67 15.89 2.78
CA ALA A 290 -1.86 14.66 2.81
C ALA A 290 -1.30 14.29 1.44
N TYR A 291 -2.10 14.40 0.37
CA TYR A 291 -1.63 14.11 -0.98
C TYR A 291 -0.60 15.14 -1.47
N LYS A 292 -0.79 16.42 -1.14
CA LYS A 292 0.18 17.48 -1.44
C LYS A 292 1.50 17.26 -0.70
N GLU A 293 1.45 16.86 0.57
CA GLU A 293 2.65 16.50 1.35
C GLU A 293 3.36 15.29 0.74
N PHE A 294 2.61 14.23 0.40
CA PHE A 294 3.13 13.05 -0.28
C PHE A 294 3.84 13.41 -1.59
N THR A 295 3.20 14.18 -2.48
CA THR A 295 3.78 14.53 -3.78
C THR A 295 5.01 15.44 -3.69
N ALA A 296 5.08 16.30 -2.65
CA ALA A 296 6.25 17.11 -2.37
C ALA A 296 7.42 16.26 -1.83
N ALA A 297 7.13 15.16 -1.14
CA ALA A 297 8.11 14.30 -0.50
C ALA A 297 8.65 13.21 -1.42
N VAL A 298 7.81 12.67 -2.28
CA VAL A 298 8.11 11.58 -3.20
C VAL A 298 7.99 12.12 -4.62
N PRO A 299 9.08 12.65 -5.19
CA PRO A 299 9.08 13.16 -6.55
C PRO A 299 8.67 12.06 -7.54
N ARG A 300 7.77 12.41 -8.46
CA ARG A 300 7.13 11.44 -9.35
C ARG A 300 7.57 11.67 -10.78
N ASN A 301 8.08 10.61 -11.39
CA ASN A 301 8.14 10.52 -12.85
C ASN A 301 6.99 9.66 -13.41
N ASP A 302 6.36 8.84 -12.56
CA ASP A 302 5.21 8.03 -12.94
C ASP A 302 4.43 7.60 -11.69
N THR A 303 3.14 7.41 -11.82
CA THR A 303 2.25 7.30 -10.68
C THR A 303 1.91 5.87 -10.36
N SER A 304 2.70 5.22 -9.51
CA SER A 304 2.20 4.02 -8.85
C SER A 304 0.98 4.37 -7.98
N PRO A 305 -0.21 3.78 -8.21
CA PRO A 305 -1.40 4.04 -7.40
C PRO A 305 -1.22 3.55 -5.95
N TYR A 306 -0.19 2.75 -5.70
CA TYR A 306 0.11 2.15 -4.39
C TYR A 306 1.07 2.96 -3.53
N ALA A 307 1.80 3.91 -4.14
CA ALA A 307 2.74 4.76 -3.42
C ALA A 307 2.07 5.63 -2.33
N PRO A 308 0.95 6.35 -2.58
CA PRO A 308 0.22 7.06 -1.53
C PRO A 308 -0.40 6.12 -0.50
N GLN A 309 -0.77 4.89 -0.89
CA GLN A 309 -1.29 3.91 0.07
C GLN A 309 -0.20 3.39 1.03
N ALA A 310 1.02 3.17 0.53
CA ALA A 310 2.16 2.78 1.37
C ALA A 310 2.58 3.91 2.33
N TRP A 311 2.47 5.17 1.88
CA TRP A 311 2.61 6.36 2.73
C TRP A 311 1.63 6.34 3.90
N ASP A 312 0.36 6.03 3.63
CA ASP A 312 -0.67 5.98 4.65
C ASP A 312 -0.47 4.80 5.60
N GLN A 313 -0.08 3.64 5.11
CA GLN A 313 0.18 2.46 5.94
C GLN A 313 1.17 2.74 7.05
N ILE A 314 2.32 3.30 6.71
CA ILE A 314 3.35 3.59 7.70
C ILE A 314 2.95 4.76 8.61
N SER A 315 2.22 5.75 8.12
CA SER A 315 1.68 6.86 8.91
C SER A 315 0.70 6.36 9.97
N ILE A 316 -0.24 5.49 9.57
CA ILE A 316 -1.24 4.89 10.48
C ILE A 316 -0.56 3.98 11.51
N VAL A 317 0.37 3.12 11.08
CA VAL A 317 1.15 2.25 11.98
C VAL A 317 1.89 3.09 13.04
N ALA A 318 2.53 4.17 12.61
CA ALA A 318 3.24 5.06 13.53
C ALA A 318 2.31 5.81 14.48
N LEU A 319 1.14 6.29 14.01
CA LEU A 319 0.12 6.93 14.84
C LEU A 319 -0.50 5.95 15.85
N ALA A 320 -0.76 4.71 15.44
CA ALA A 320 -1.26 3.66 16.32
C ALA A 320 -0.25 3.32 17.44
N LEU A 321 1.04 3.28 17.12
CA LEU A 321 2.11 3.14 18.12
C LEU A 321 2.22 4.37 19.02
N ALA A 322 2.05 5.57 18.47
CA ALA A 322 2.07 6.82 19.25
C ALA A 322 0.86 6.95 20.20
N ALA A 323 -0.29 6.37 19.84
CA ALA A 323 -1.45 6.27 20.73
C ALA A 323 -1.25 5.28 21.89
N GLY A 324 -0.31 4.35 21.76
CA GLY A 324 0.09 3.43 22.81
C GLY A 324 0.84 4.10 23.94
N LYS A 325 1.05 3.36 25.04
CA LYS A 325 1.74 3.86 26.25
C LYS A 325 3.26 3.67 26.21
N GLY A 326 3.89 3.79 25.03
CA GLY A 326 5.34 3.62 24.86
C GLY A 326 5.80 2.19 24.55
N GLU A 327 4.92 1.20 24.65
CA GLU A 327 5.16 -0.15 24.14
C GLU A 327 5.06 -0.14 22.60
N ALA A 328 5.95 -0.87 21.94
CA ALA A 328 5.92 -1.05 20.49
C ALA A 328 5.74 -2.53 20.17
N SER A 329 4.53 -2.89 19.75
CA SER A 329 4.17 -4.25 19.35
C SER A 329 3.06 -4.23 18.30
N GLY A 330 2.89 -5.33 17.57
CA GLY A 330 1.78 -5.48 16.63
C GLY A 330 0.42 -5.43 17.35
N THR A 331 0.35 -5.84 18.61
CA THR A 331 -0.85 -5.74 19.44
C THR A 331 -1.24 -4.28 19.69
N VAL A 332 -0.28 -3.41 20.02
CA VAL A 332 -0.53 -1.98 20.20
C VAL A 332 -1.04 -1.36 18.90
N ILE A 333 -0.48 -1.73 17.76
CA ILE A 333 -0.96 -1.24 16.45
C ILE A 333 -2.39 -1.69 16.21
N LYS A 334 -2.68 -2.97 16.33
CA LYS A 334 -4.01 -3.57 16.16
C LYS A 334 -5.07 -2.87 17.02
N ASP A 335 -4.76 -2.68 18.30
CA ASP A 335 -5.72 -2.14 19.28
C ASP A 335 -6.01 -0.64 19.08
N ASN A 336 -5.07 0.10 18.46
CA ASN A 336 -5.20 1.54 18.21
C ASN A 336 -5.51 1.89 16.74
N LEU A 337 -5.49 0.94 15.82
CA LEU A 337 -5.68 1.19 14.37
C LEU A 337 -6.88 2.11 14.10
N ARG A 338 -8.07 1.68 14.52
CA ARG A 338 -9.31 2.44 14.29
C ARG A 338 -9.41 3.70 15.16
N ALA A 339 -8.79 3.70 16.33
CA ALA A 339 -8.81 4.86 17.20
C ALA A 339 -8.05 6.06 16.63
N VAL A 340 -7.07 5.82 15.73
CA VAL A 340 -6.29 6.89 15.08
C VAL A 340 -6.74 7.18 13.66
N ALA A 341 -7.41 6.23 13.00
CA ALA A 341 -7.77 6.33 11.59
C ALA A 341 -9.25 6.69 11.36
N ASN A 342 -10.15 6.33 12.29
CA ASN A 342 -11.58 6.50 12.11
C ASN A 342 -12.13 7.70 12.92
N PRO A 343 -13.24 8.32 12.50
CA PRO A 343 -13.99 9.26 13.34
C PRO A 343 -14.57 8.54 14.59
N PRO A 344 -14.88 9.30 15.68
CA PRO A 344 -14.73 10.73 15.80
C PRO A 344 -13.33 11.14 16.27
N GLY A 345 -12.82 12.25 15.73
CA GLY A 345 -11.55 12.84 16.13
C GLY A 345 -11.24 14.10 15.33
N THR A 346 -10.18 14.81 15.73
CA THR A 346 -9.66 15.92 14.91
C THR A 346 -9.01 15.32 13.66
N VAL A 347 -9.41 15.78 12.49
CA VAL A 347 -8.80 15.38 11.22
C VAL A 347 -7.34 15.81 11.20
N VAL A 348 -6.45 14.88 10.88
CA VAL A 348 -5.01 15.09 10.74
C VAL A 348 -4.51 14.46 9.45
N TYR A 349 -3.50 15.07 8.85
CA TYR A 349 -2.97 14.68 7.55
C TYR A 349 -1.52 14.18 7.61
N SER A 350 -0.89 14.25 8.77
CA SER A 350 0.50 13.84 8.97
C SER A 350 0.72 13.18 10.33
N PHE A 351 1.80 12.39 10.43
CA PHE A 351 2.24 11.83 11.70
C PHE A 351 2.53 12.91 12.76
N ALA A 352 3.23 13.97 12.39
CA ALA A 352 3.65 15.01 13.34
C ALA A 352 2.44 15.72 13.98
N GLU A 353 1.43 16.02 13.17
CA GLU A 353 0.18 16.64 13.63
C GLU A 353 -0.60 15.69 14.54
N GLY A 354 -0.78 14.44 14.12
CA GLY A 354 -1.49 13.43 14.90
C GLY A 354 -0.79 13.08 16.20
N ALA A 355 0.53 12.88 16.19
CA ALA A 355 1.31 12.56 17.39
C ALA A 355 1.27 13.67 18.43
N LYS A 356 1.28 14.95 18.00
CA LYS A 356 1.10 16.09 18.89
C LYS A 356 -0.24 16.04 19.60
N LEU A 357 -1.34 15.86 18.86
CA LEU A 357 -2.69 15.81 19.44
C LEU A 357 -2.89 14.60 20.35
N LEU A 358 -2.34 13.44 19.99
CA LEU A 358 -2.33 12.24 20.83
C LEU A 358 -1.57 12.49 22.14
N GLY A 359 -0.43 13.19 22.09
CA GLY A 359 0.32 13.60 23.28
C GLY A 359 -0.44 14.57 24.20
N GLU A 360 -1.40 15.33 23.67
CA GLU A 360 -2.33 16.19 24.40
C GLU A 360 -3.58 15.41 24.91
N GLY A 361 -3.66 14.11 24.69
CA GLY A 361 -4.81 13.28 25.05
C GLY A 361 -6.04 13.45 24.17
N LYS A 362 -5.89 14.05 22.99
CA LYS A 362 -6.98 14.29 22.02
C LYS A 362 -7.18 13.09 21.11
N LYS A 363 -8.41 12.88 20.66
CA LYS A 363 -8.74 11.92 19.61
C LYS A 363 -8.43 12.51 18.23
N ILE A 364 -7.94 11.67 17.34
CA ILE A 364 -7.62 12.04 15.96
C ILE A 364 -8.42 11.18 14.97
N ASN A 365 -8.49 11.65 13.72
CA ASN A 365 -8.95 10.92 12.55
C ASN A 365 -7.95 11.17 11.42
N TYR A 366 -7.17 10.17 11.02
CA TYR A 366 -6.17 10.31 9.97
C TYR A 366 -6.80 10.20 8.58
N GLU A 367 -6.69 11.28 7.80
CA GLU A 367 -7.05 11.33 6.39
C GLU A 367 -5.78 11.28 5.54
N GLY A 368 -5.67 10.24 4.73
CA GLY A 368 -4.43 9.88 4.07
C GLY A 368 -4.19 10.53 2.71
N ALA A 369 -3.00 10.32 2.18
CA ALA A 369 -2.63 10.69 0.82
C ALA A 369 -3.40 9.87 -0.23
N SER A 370 -3.77 8.64 0.07
CA SER A 370 -4.60 7.80 -0.80
C SER A 370 -6.11 8.03 -0.62
N GLY A 371 -6.52 8.89 0.30
CA GLY A 371 -7.90 9.20 0.65
C GLY A 371 -8.25 8.75 2.07
N SER A 372 -9.55 8.64 2.39
CA SER A 372 -10.00 8.18 3.70
C SER A 372 -9.40 6.81 4.03
N CYS A 373 -8.97 6.68 5.28
CA CYS A 373 -8.40 5.47 5.83
C CYS A 373 -9.28 4.90 6.96
N ASP A 374 -10.59 5.11 6.87
CA ASP A 374 -11.55 4.53 7.82
C ASP A 374 -11.63 3.03 7.64
N PHE A 375 -11.38 2.28 8.71
CA PHE A 375 -11.40 0.82 8.70
C PHE A 375 -12.67 0.27 9.32
N ASP A 376 -13.20 -0.79 8.73
CA ASP A 376 -14.21 -1.63 9.35
C ASP A 376 -13.61 -2.55 10.46
N LEU A 377 -14.45 -3.43 11.00
CA LEU A 377 -14.04 -4.32 12.09
C LEU A 377 -13.03 -5.40 11.65
N VAL A 378 -12.97 -5.69 10.36
CA VAL A 378 -12.05 -6.72 9.83
C VAL A 378 -10.78 -6.12 9.19
N GLY A 379 -10.62 -4.78 9.22
CA GLY A 379 -9.42 -4.11 8.70
C GLY A 379 -9.50 -3.73 7.23
N ASP A 380 -10.70 -3.70 6.64
CA ASP A 380 -10.93 -3.15 5.29
C ASP A 380 -11.25 -1.67 5.36
N ILE A 381 -10.79 -0.90 4.36
CA ILE A 381 -11.27 0.49 4.22
C ILE A 381 -12.73 0.50 3.77
N LEU A 382 -13.50 1.45 4.32
CA LEU A 382 -14.95 1.54 4.12
C LEU A 382 -15.33 2.05 2.74
N SER A 383 -14.51 2.91 2.14
CA SER A 383 -14.87 3.64 0.92
C SER A 383 -13.62 4.10 0.18
N ALA A 384 -13.70 4.19 -1.14
CA ALA A 384 -12.69 4.83 -1.96
C ALA A 384 -13.27 5.30 -3.30
N PRO A 385 -12.93 6.50 -3.77
CA PRO A 385 -13.21 6.90 -5.15
C PRO A 385 -12.34 6.12 -6.12
N PHE A 386 -12.80 6.00 -7.37
CA PHE A 386 -12.06 5.34 -8.45
C PHE A 386 -11.85 6.28 -9.63
N ALA A 387 -10.60 6.44 -10.04
CA ALA A 387 -10.24 7.11 -11.25
C ALA A 387 -10.45 6.17 -12.44
N VAL A 388 -11.20 6.65 -13.43
CA VAL A 388 -11.36 6.00 -14.74
C VAL A 388 -10.48 6.75 -15.73
N GLN A 389 -9.57 6.05 -16.34
CA GLN A 389 -8.64 6.60 -17.31
C GLN A 389 -8.80 5.90 -18.67
N GLN A 390 -8.36 6.54 -19.72
CA GLN A 390 -8.26 5.94 -21.06
C GLN A 390 -6.90 6.24 -21.65
N VAL A 391 -6.28 5.24 -22.26
CA VAL A 391 -5.03 5.47 -22.99
C VAL A 391 -5.33 6.26 -24.26
N ARG A 392 -4.71 7.42 -24.39
CA ARG A 392 -4.82 8.33 -25.54
C ARG A 392 -3.44 8.87 -25.90
N LYS A 393 -3.06 8.75 -27.15
CA LYS A 393 -1.77 9.25 -27.65
C LYS A 393 -0.58 8.79 -26.79
N GLY A 394 -0.62 7.50 -26.39
CA GLY A 394 0.43 6.88 -25.60
C GLY A 394 0.49 7.29 -24.11
N LYS A 395 -0.56 7.86 -23.55
CA LYS A 395 -0.67 8.23 -22.13
C LYS A 395 -2.03 7.84 -21.56
N SER A 396 -2.08 7.45 -20.28
CA SER A 396 -3.34 7.32 -19.56
C SER A 396 -3.85 8.70 -19.16
N GLU A 397 -5.02 9.08 -19.69
CA GLU A 397 -5.69 10.35 -19.40
C GLU A 397 -6.90 10.12 -18.50
N LEU A 398 -7.05 10.93 -17.45
CA LEU A 398 -8.21 10.88 -16.56
C LEU A 398 -9.48 11.30 -17.34
N VAL A 399 -10.48 10.44 -17.32
CA VAL A 399 -11.78 10.70 -17.94
C VAL A 399 -12.81 11.12 -16.90
N THR A 400 -12.88 10.42 -15.76
CA THR A 400 -13.80 10.72 -14.67
C THR A 400 -13.34 10.07 -13.38
N VAL A 401 -13.92 10.51 -12.27
CA VAL A 401 -13.80 9.85 -10.98
C VAL A 401 -15.19 9.36 -10.57
N ILE A 402 -15.27 8.11 -10.15
CA ILE A 402 -16.51 7.48 -9.67
C ILE A 402 -16.42 7.37 -8.14
N ASN A 403 -17.44 7.90 -7.47
CA ASN A 403 -17.58 7.74 -6.03
C ASN A 403 -18.44 6.51 -5.70
N PRO A 404 -18.22 5.87 -4.55
CA PRO A 404 -18.98 4.73 -4.05
C PRO A 404 -20.46 4.98 -3.90
#